data_e03f7059561b779a14f24e7468a2f7ea
#
_entry.id   e03f7059561b779a14f24e7468a2f7ea
#
_cell.length_a   1.000
_cell.length_b   1.000
_cell.length_c   1.000
_cell.angle_alpha   90.00
_cell.angle_beta   90.00
_cell.angle_gamma   90.00
#
_symmetry.space_group_name_H-M   'P 1'
#
loop_
_entity.id
_entity.type
_entity.pdbx_description
1 polymer ?
#
loop_
_entity_poly.entity_id
_entity_poly.type
_entity_poly.pdbx_seq_one_letter_code
_entity_poly.pdbx_strand_id
1 'polypeptide(L)'
;MKKILLFLFLALGVFSFAAPSYVDLNKIQRDGYQIDVNDVDTLAFSQEESDMNLVVTMYFTNDGNPQNLKAAFKSVFAPQFRLKYTDEFETNRAYIQKSFGKNRNGIVYGYNIVPKSQKRKGCFLNVFLITPQELPNKILEEVANTALNEIESYIK
;
A
#
# COMPACT_ATOMS: atom_id res chain seq x y z
N MET A 1 -38.66 11.49 9.56
CA MET A 1 -37.88 10.35 10.09
C MET A 1 -36.53 10.13 9.36
N LYS A 2 -36.45 10.26 8.02
CA LYS A 2 -35.14 10.07 7.31
C LYS A 2 -34.03 11.06 7.68
N LYS A 3 -34.35 12.30 8.05
CA LYS A 3 -33.36 13.33 8.44
C LYS A 3 -32.76 13.10 9.84
N ILE A 4 -33.50 12.49 10.74
CA ILE A 4 -33.02 12.17 12.10
C ILE A 4 -32.05 11.00 12.06
N LEU A 5 -32.28 10.01 11.18
CA LEU A 5 -31.38 8.87 10.98
C LEU A 5 -30.02 9.29 10.41
N LEU A 6 -30.02 10.26 9.48
CA LEU A 6 -28.79 10.82 8.90
C LEU A 6 -27.95 11.58 9.94
N PHE A 7 -28.63 12.31 10.85
CA PHE A 7 -27.96 13.04 11.93
C PHE A 7 -27.39 12.08 12.99
N LEU A 8 -28.06 10.96 13.25
CA LEU A 8 -27.57 9.93 14.17
C LEU A 8 -26.33 9.22 13.60
N PHE A 9 -26.30 8.96 12.30
CA PHE A 9 -25.13 8.41 11.63
C PHE A 9 -23.95 9.39 11.62
N LEU A 10 -24.18 10.68 11.44
CA LEU A 10 -23.15 11.72 11.54
C LEU A 10 -22.65 11.90 12.98
N ALA A 11 -23.50 11.73 13.98
CA ALA A 11 -23.11 11.82 15.39
C ALA A 11 -22.36 10.55 15.89
N LEU A 12 -22.66 9.37 15.31
CA LEU A 12 -21.92 8.13 15.57
C LEU A 12 -20.61 8.04 14.77
N GLY A 13 -20.47 8.82 13.70
CA GLY A 13 -19.26 8.91 12.87
C GLY A 13 -18.09 9.65 13.52
N VAL A 14 -18.19 10.09 14.77
CA VAL A 14 -17.13 10.80 15.50
C VAL A 14 -16.21 9.84 16.28
N PHE A 15 -16.50 8.55 16.33
CA PHE A 15 -15.48 7.57 16.67
C PHE A 15 -14.72 7.22 15.39
N SER A 16 -13.91 8.15 14.90
CA SER A 16 -12.98 7.83 13.83
C SER A 16 -11.96 6.86 14.41
N PHE A 17 -12.12 5.60 14.12
CA PHE A 17 -11.05 4.63 14.23
C PHE A 17 -9.96 5.11 13.28
N ALA A 18 -8.95 5.73 13.81
CA ALA A 18 -7.85 6.29 13.04
C ALA A 18 -6.62 5.39 13.21
N ALA A 19 -5.73 5.46 12.24
CA ALA A 19 -4.41 4.86 12.34
C ALA A 19 -3.73 5.23 13.67
N PRO A 20 -2.84 4.39 14.20
CA PRO A 20 -2.14 4.65 15.45
C PRO A 20 -1.44 5.99 15.47
N SER A 21 -1.38 6.66 16.62
CA SER A 21 -0.82 8.00 16.79
C SER A 21 0.66 8.16 16.42
N TYR A 22 1.38 7.05 16.28
CA TYR A 22 2.76 7.06 15.81
C TYR A 22 2.88 7.20 14.29
N VAL A 23 1.75 7.17 13.53
CA VAL A 23 1.75 7.45 12.10
C VAL A 23 1.45 8.92 11.86
N ASP A 24 2.27 9.57 11.06
CA ASP A 24 2.14 11.00 10.74
C ASP A 24 1.25 11.23 9.53
N LEU A 25 -0.08 11.21 9.74
CA LEU A 25 -1.07 11.43 8.68
C LEU A 25 -0.91 12.79 8.00
N ASN A 26 -0.54 13.82 8.78
CA ASN A 26 -0.33 15.17 8.24
C ASN A 26 0.85 15.21 7.28
N LYS A 27 1.91 14.45 7.57
CA LYS A 27 3.06 14.35 6.68
C LYS A 27 2.71 13.63 5.39
N ILE A 28 1.98 12.49 5.47
CA ILE A 28 1.47 11.76 4.31
C ILE A 28 0.71 12.70 3.35
N GLN A 29 -0.23 13.49 3.88
CA GLN A 29 -1.02 14.41 3.06
C GLN A 29 -0.18 15.57 2.49
N ARG A 30 0.77 16.12 3.27
CA ARG A 30 1.67 17.19 2.77
C ARG A 30 2.56 16.72 1.64
N ASP A 31 2.98 15.45 1.67
CA ASP A 31 3.82 14.85 0.65
C ASP A 31 3.00 14.43 -0.61
N GLY A 32 1.71 14.80 -0.66
CA GLY A 32 0.85 14.69 -1.84
C GLY A 32 0.05 13.39 -1.95
N TYR A 33 0.06 12.55 -0.91
CA TYR A 33 -0.75 11.33 -0.88
C TYR A 33 -2.20 11.60 -0.50
N GLN A 34 -3.11 10.89 -1.16
CA GLN A 34 -4.50 10.81 -0.77
C GLN A 34 -4.68 9.64 0.21
N ILE A 35 -5.36 9.88 1.33
CA ILE A 35 -5.72 8.82 2.28
C ILE A 35 -7.02 8.18 1.81
N ASP A 36 -6.95 6.90 1.46
CA ASP A 36 -8.06 6.11 0.93
C ASP A 36 -8.79 5.33 2.03
N VAL A 37 -8.04 4.81 3.00
CA VAL A 37 -8.56 4.09 4.18
C VAL A 37 -7.81 4.57 5.41
N ASN A 38 -8.54 4.86 6.48
CA ASN A 38 -7.96 5.22 7.77
C ASN A 38 -8.75 4.55 8.88
N ASP A 39 -8.34 3.34 9.24
CA ASP A 39 -9.00 2.50 10.22
C ASP A 39 -8.01 2.06 11.31
N VAL A 40 -8.49 1.46 12.38
CA VAL A 40 -7.71 1.02 13.56
C VAL A 40 -6.66 -0.03 13.21
N ASP A 41 -6.92 -0.88 12.23
CA ASP A 41 -6.07 -1.99 11.82
C ASP A 41 -5.44 -1.80 10.44
N THR A 42 -5.88 -0.77 9.67
CA THR A 42 -5.44 -0.56 8.30
C THR A 42 -5.43 0.92 7.92
N LEU A 43 -4.32 1.38 7.39
CA LEU A 43 -4.21 2.66 6.71
C LEU A 43 -3.79 2.41 5.26
N ALA A 44 -4.56 2.92 4.31
CA ALA A 44 -4.18 2.91 2.90
C ALA A 44 -4.15 4.33 2.36
N PHE A 45 -3.14 4.62 1.57
CA PHE A 45 -3.00 5.91 0.89
C PHE A 45 -2.33 5.71 -0.47
N SER A 46 -2.63 6.59 -1.40
CA SER A 46 -2.18 6.48 -2.77
C SER A 46 -1.71 7.81 -3.33
N GLN A 47 -0.86 7.71 -4.35
CA GLN A 47 -0.41 8.84 -5.15
C GLN A 47 -0.41 8.44 -6.62
N GLU A 48 -0.94 9.31 -7.45
CA GLU A 48 -0.92 9.17 -8.90
C GLU A 48 -0.03 10.25 -9.50
N GLU A 49 1.06 9.85 -10.12
CA GLU A 49 1.98 10.75 -10.81
C GLU A 49 2.13 10.33 -12.27
N SER A 50 1.68 11.19 -13.19
CA SER A 50 1.82 11.01 -14.64
C SER A 50 1.36 9.62 -15.11
N ASP A 51 2.28 8.66 -15.17
CA ASP A 51 2.05 7.30 -15.64
C ASP A 51 2.26 6.23 -14.55
N MET A 52 2.49 6.65 -13.30
CA MET A 52 2.72 5.75 -12.18
C MET A 52 1.67 5.92 -11.11
N ASN A 53 1.16 4.79 -10.61
CA ASN A 53 0.30 4.77 -9.44
C ASN A 53 1.00 4.03 -8.30
N LEU A 54 1.13 4.69 -7.17
CA LEU A 54 1.67 4.11 -5.95
C LEU A 54 0.55 3.98 -4.92
N VAL A 55 0.35 2.78 -4.43
CA VAL A 55 -0.60 2.48 -3.34
C VAL A 55 0.19 1.90 -2.19
N VAL A 56 0.04 2.48 -1.02
CA VAL A 56 0.67 2.02 0.21
C VAL A 56 -0.40 1.54 1.16
N THR A 57 -0.18 0.38 1.76
CA THR A 57 -1.04 -0.13 2.84
C THR A 57 -0.18 -0.43 4.05
N MET A 58 -0.59 0.10 5.18
CA MET A 58 -0.03 -0.21 6.50
C MET A 58 -1.06 -1.07 7.25
N TYR A 59 -0.64 -2.23 7.72
CA TYR A 59 -1.45 -3.12 8.56
C TYR A 59 -0.95 -3.06 9.99
N PHE A 60 -1.84 -2.78 10.91
CA PHE A 60 -1.53 -2.67 12.34
C PHE A 60 -1.99 -3.94 13.06
N THR A 61 -1.08 -4.89 13.19
CA THR A 61 -1.37 -6.19 13.82
C THR A 61 -0.11 -6.78 14.46
N ASN A 62 -0.30 -7.55 15.52
CA ASN A 62 0.81 -8.27 16.18
C ASN A 62 1.11 -9.63 15.53
N ASP A 63 0.19 -10.15 14.73
CA ASP A 63 0.25 -11.50 14.16
C ASP A 63 0.66 -11.51 12.68
N GLY A 64 1.08 -10.35 12.15
CA GLY A 64 1.47 -10.21 10.75
C GLY A 64 2.83 -10.86 10.45
N ASN A 65 2.99 -11.24 9.17
CA ASN A 65 4.22 -11.78 8.63
C ASN A 65 4.37 -11.32 7.18
N PRO A 66 5.56 -10.83 6.74
CA PRO A 66 5.82 -10.46 5.34
C PRO A 66 5.50 -11.58 4.34
N GLN A 67 5.70 -12.85 4.71
CA GLN A 67 5.36 -13.98 3.83
C GLN A 67 3.85 -14.10 3.58
N ASN A 68 3.02 -13.77 4.58
CA ASN A 68 1.56 -13.76 4.43
C ASN A 68 1.13 -12.67 3.44
N LEU A 69 1.76 -11.49 3.46
CA LEU A 69 1.49 -10.41 2.49
C LEU A 69 1.88 -10.84 1.07
N LYS A 70 3.03 -11.51 0.91
CA LYS A 70 3.42 -12.09 -0.39
C LYS A 70 2.42 -13.12 -0.89
N ALA A 71 1.98 -14.04 -0.02
CA ALA A 71 1.01 -15.06 -0.36
C ALA A 71 -0.35 -14.45 -0.74
N ALA A 72 -0.81 -13.46 0.03
CA ALA A 72 -2.05 -12.74 -0.23
C ALA A 72 -2.00 -12.00 -1.59
N PHE A 73 -0.87 -11.42 -1.96
CA PHE A 73 -0.71 -10.80 -3.27
C PHE A 73 -0.95 -11.81 -4.40
N LYS A 74 -0.30 -12.97 -4.36
CA LYS A 74 -0.44 -14.01 -5.39
C LYS A 74 -1.86 -14.55 -5.50
N SER A 75 -2.50 -14.84 -4.37
CA SER A 75 -3.77 -15.57 -4.33
C SER A 75 -5.01 -14.69 -4.37
N VAL A 76 -4.91 -13.44 -3.93
CA VAL A 76 -6.06 -12.54 -3.79
C VAL A 76 -5.88 -11.26 -4.63
N PHE A 77 -4.84 -10.48 -4.36
CA PHE A 77 -4.74 -9.14 -4.94
C PHE A 77 -4.47 -9.18 -6.45
N ALA A 78 -3.49 -9.93 -6.91
CA ALA A 78 -3.18 -9.98 -8.33
C ALA A 78 -4.38 -10.43 -9.18
N PRO A 79 -5.10 -11.51 -8.85
CA PRO A 79 -6.34 -11.89 -9.54
C PRO A 79 -7.44 -10.84 -9.47
N GLN A 80 -7.63 -10.19 -8.31
CA GLN A 80 -8.66 -9.16 -8.12
C GLN A 80 -8.44 -7.95 -9.03
N PHE A 81 -7.19 -7.55 -9.24
CA PHE A 81 -6.79 -6.50 -10.17
C PHE A 81 -6.59 -7.00 -11.62
N ARG A 82 -6.94 -8.26 -11.91
CA ARG A 82 -6.74 -8.90 -13.23
C ARG A 82 -5.28 -8.89 -13.67
N LEU A 83 -4.38 -9.00 -12.70
CA LEU A 83 -2.95 -9.10 -12.93
C LEU A 83 -2.52 -10.56 -12.88
N LYS A 84 -1.65 -10.94 -13.80
CA LYS A 84 -0.99 -12.25 -13.81
C LYS A 84 0.35 -12.12 -13.12
N TYR A 85 0.51 -12.81 -12.00
CA TYR A 85 1.82 -12.97 -11.34
C TYR A 85 2.81 -13.64 -12.29
N THR A 86 4.04 -13.15 -12.35
CA THR A 86 5.09 -13.67 -13.26
C THR A 86 6.32 -14.14 -12.53
N ASP A 87 6.87 -13.34 -11.64
CA ASP A 87 8.17 -13.59 -11.03
C ASP A 87 8.30 -12.86 -9.69
N GLU A 88 9.32 -13.21 -8.93
CA GLU A 88 9.74 -12.45 -7.74
C GLU A 88 11.25 -12.49 -7.58
N PHE A 89 11.78 -11.45 -7.00
CA PHE A 89 13.15 -11.41 -6.53
C PHE A 89 13.21 -10.70 -5.18
N GLU A 90 14.35 -10.81 -4.52
CA GLU A 90 14.55 -10.15 -3.25
C GLU A 90 15.78 -9.23 -3.27
N THR A 91 15.68 -8.17 -2.52
CA THR A 91 16.77 -7.26 -2.21
C THR A 91 17.20 -7.44 -0.75
N ASN A 92 18.15 -6.67 -0.29
CA ASN A 92 18.52 -6.68 1.13
C ASN A 92 17.35 -6.23 2.03
N ARG A 93 16.42 -5.38 1.53
CA ARG A 93 15.35 -4.76 2.33
C ARG A 93 13.97 -5.31 2.07
N ALA A 94 13.70 -5.84 0.88
CA ALA A 94 12.34 -6.18 0.48
C ALA A 94 12.27 -7.42 -0.41
N TYR A 95 11.09 -8.03 -0.42
CA TYR A 95 10.63 -8.94 -1.46
C TYR A 95 9.89 -8.12 -2.52
N ILE A 96 10.17 -8.37 -3.79
CA ILE A 96 9.54 -7.69 -4.92
C ILE A 96 8.90 -8.73 -5.82
N GLN A 97 7.58 -8.68 -5.94
CA GLN A 97 6.79 -9.59 -6.74
C GLN A 97 6.31 -8.86 -7.99
N LYS A 98 6.48 -9.48 -9.15
CA LYS A 98 6.13 -8.92 -10.45
C LYS A 98 4.84 -9.51 -10.96
N SER A 99 4.06 -8.67 -11.60
CA SER A 99 2.84 -9.06 -12.30
C SER A 99 2.61 -8.15 -13.51
N PHE A 100 1.79 -8.59 -14.43
CA PHE A 100 1.32 -7.75 -15.53
C PHE A 100 -0.16 -8.01 -15.80
N GLY A 101 -0.80 -7.04 -16.42
CA GLY A 101 -2.19 -7.15 -16.83
C GLY A 101 -2.46 -6.28 -18.06
N LYS A 102 -3.71 -6.24 -18.46
CA LYS A 102 -4.17 -5.40 -19.55
C LYS A 102 -5.37 -4.58 -19.09
N ASN A 103 -5.31 -3.30 -19.27
CA ASN A 103 -6.43 -2.39 -19.09
C ASN A 103 -6.86 -1.79 -20.44
N ARG A 104 -7.75 -0.79 -20.40
CA ARG A 104 -8.25 -0.12 -21.62
C ARG A 104 -7.14 0.62 -22.39
N ASN A 105 -6.09 1.05 -21.70
CA ASN A 105 -4.99 1.85 -22.24
C ASN A 105 -3.79 0.99 -22.68
N GLY A 106 -3.82 -0.33 -22.47
CA GLY A 106 -2.76 -1.24 -22.88
C GLY A 106 -2.29 -2.18 -21.77
N ILE A 107 -1.02 -2.60 -21.88
CA ILE A 107 -0.38 -3.45 -20.87
C ILE A 107 0.03 -2.57 -19.67
N VAL A 108 -0.17 -3.08 -18.47
CA VAL A 108 0.30 -2.49 -17.23
C VAL A 108 1.11 -3.51 -16.45
N TYR A 109 2.12 -3.04 -15.74
CA TYR A 109 2.99 -3.83 -14.91
C TYR A 109 2.75 -3.45 -13.45
N GLY A 110 2.55 -4.45 -12.61
CA GLY A 110 2.33 -4.28 -11.17
C GLY A 110 3.47 -4.89 -10.37
N TYR A 111 3.96 -4.15 -9.39
CA TYR A 111 5.05 -4.56 -8.51
C TYR A 111 4.62 -4.46 -7.07
N ASN A 112 4.60 -5.59 -6.38
CA ASN A 112 4.29 -5.67 -4.97
C ASN A 112 5.59 -5.72 -4.16
N ILE A 113 5.82 -4.71 -3.35
CA ILE A 113 7.03 -4.52 -2.55
C ILE A 113 6.67 -4.74 -1.09
N VAL A 114 7.26 -5.75 -0.48
CA VAL A 114 7.02 -6.12 0.93
C VAL A 114 8.33 -6.05 1.70
N PRO A 115 8.49 -5.13 2.67
CA PRO A 115 9.69 -5.05 3.48
C PRO A 115 9.95 -6.34 4.25
N LYS A 116 11.21 -6.74 4.35
CA LYS A 116 11.66 -7.91 5.13
C LYS A 116 11.59 -7.68 6.64
N SER A 117 11.70 -6.41 7.06
CA SER A 117 11.65 -6.00 8.46
C SER A 117 10.64 -4.88 8.66
N GLN A 118 10.14 -4.78 9.88
CA GLN A 118 9.22 -3.71 10.28
C GLN A 118 10.02 -2.52 10.83
N LYS A 119 9.68 -1.31 10.42
CA LYS A 119 10.19 -0.07 11.05
C LYS A 119 9.73 0.00 12.51
N ARG A 120 8.51 -0.42 12.78
CA ARG A 120 7.92 -0.50 14.12
C ARG A 120 7.19 -1.82 14.28
N LYS A 121 7.41 -2.50 15.40
CA LYS A 121 6.74 -3.76 15.71
C LYS A 121 5.23 -3.60 15.64
N GLY A 122 4.57 -4.52 14.92
CA GLY A 122 3.13 -4.49 14.71
C GLY A 122 2.65 -3.58 13.58
N CYS A 123 3.57 -2.95 12.81
CA CYS A 123 3.23 -2.18 11.61
C CYS A 123 3.86 -2.85 10.40
N PHE A 124 3.05 -3.46 9.55
CA PHE A 124 3.45 -4.13 8.32
C PHE A 124 3.15 -3.24 7.13
N LEU A 125 4.10 -3.11 6.23
CA LEU A 125 3.97 -2.32 5.02
C LEU A 125 3.77 -3.23 3.80
N ASN A 126 2.92 -2.78 2.90
CA ASN A 126 2.80 -3.28 1.55
C ASN A 126 2.75 -2.10 0.59
N VAL A 127 3.65 -2.07 -0.38
CA VAL A 127 3.70 -1.02 -1.40
C VAL A 127 3.40 -1.65 -2.75
N PHE A 128 2.42 -1.11 -3.45
CA PHE A 128 2.05 -1.58 -4.76
C PHE A 128 2.24 -0.46 -5.79
N LEU A 129 3.15 -0.71 -6.72
CA LEU A 129 3.47 0.20 -7.81
C LEU A 129 2.89 -0.32 -9.12
N ILE A 130 2.21 0.54 -9.87
CA ILE A 130 1.70 0.25 -11.22
C ILE A 130 2.37 1.19 -12.21
N THR A 131 2.89 0.64 -13.31
CA THR A 131 3.55 1.39 -14.39
C THR A 131 3.10 0.92 -15.76
N PRO A 132 3.13 1.79 -16.80
CA PRO A 132 2.82 1.39 -18.16
C PRO A 132 3.97 0.65 -18.87
N GLN A 133 5.18 0.68 -18.29
CA GLN A 133 6.36 0.03 -18.85
C GLN A 133 6.96 -0.92 -17.81
N GLU A 134 7.52 -2.03 -18.32
CA GLU A 134 8.25 -2.96 -17.46
C GLU A 134 9.54 -2.31 -16.93
N LEU A 135 9.74 -2.41 -15.61
CA LEU A 135 10.94 -1.90 -14.96
C LEU A 135 11.97 -3.01 -14.76
N PRO A 136 13.23 -2.78 -15.12
CA PRO A 136 14.33 -3.70 -14.81
C PRO A 136 14.52 -3.88 -13.29
N ASN A 137 15.03 -5.04 -12.86
CA ASN A 137 15.24 -5.33 -11.44
C ASN A 137 16.06 -4.26 -10.70
N LYS A 138 17.11 -3.74 -11.34
CA LYS A 138 17.93 -2.67 -10.75
C LYS A 138 17.13 -1.40 -10.47
N ILE A 139 16.31 -0.99 -11.41
CA ILE A 139 15.42 0.19 -11.23
C ILE A 139 14.38 -0.08 -10.16
N LEU A 140 13.79 -1.27 -10.14
CA LEU A 140 12.83 -1.68 -9.11
C LEU A 140 13.43 -1.67 -7.72
N GLU A 141 14.70 -2.08 -7.57
CA GLU A 141 15.40 -2.00 -6.28
C GLU A 141 15.60 -0.55 -5.83
N GLU A 142 16.01 0.35 -6.73
CA GLU A 142 16.19 1.77 -6.45
C GLU A 142 14.85 2.43 -6.07
N VAL A 143 13.78 2.17 -6.82
CA VAL A 143 12.42 2.67 -6.56
C VAL A 143 11.90 2.12 -5.23
N ALA A 144 12.06 0.82 -4.97
CA ALA A 144 11.65 0.21 -3.71
C ALA A 144 12.36 0.83 -2.51
N ASN A 145 13.67 1.04 -2.60
CA ASN A 145 14.44 1.66 -1.52
C ASN A 145 14.00 3.11 -1.27
N THR A 146 13.76 3.88 -2.32
CA THR A 146 13.30 5.27 -2.22
C THR A 146 11.91 5.33 -1.59
N ALA A 147 10.95 4.54 -2.10
CA ALA A 147 9.60 4.47 -1.57
C ALA A 147 9.58 4.03 -0.09
N LEU A 148 10.35 2.99 0.26
CA LEU A 148 10.41 2.52 1.64
C LEU A 148 11.03 3.56 2.58
N ASN A 149 12.06 4.29 2.17
CA ASN A 149 12.64 5.37 2.98
C ASN A 149 11.62 6.45 3.27
N GLU A 150 10.85 6.86 2.27
CA GLU A 150 9.80 7.85 2.40
C GLU A 150 8.68 7.36 3.31
N ILE A 151 8.12 6.18 3.03
CA ILE A 151 6.99 5.62 3.78
C ILE A 151 7.37 5.35 5.24
N GLU A 152 8.54 4.80 5.49
CA GLU A 152 9.04 4.58 6.85
C GLU A 152 9.25 5.89 7.61
N SER A 153 9.45 7.02 6.93
CA SER A 153 9.55 8.35 7.55
C SER A 153 8.23 8.85 8.15
N TYR A 154 7.11 8.25 7.75
CA TYR A 154 5.78 8.52 8.32
C TYR A 154 5.53 7.80 9.65
N ILE A 155 6.39 6.84 10.01
CA ILE A 155 6.29 6.04 11.24
C ILE A 155 7.31 6.58 12.26
N LYS A 156 6.78 7.11 13.37
CA LYS A 156 7.55 7.65 14.52
C LYS A 156 8.05 6.57 15.44
#